data_0b83076ef0ed093254eecaeafb23ef37
#
_entry.id   0b83076ef0ed093254eecaeafb23ef37
#
_cell.length_a   1.000
_cell.length_b   1.000
_cell.length_c   1.000
_cell.angle_alpha   90.00
_cell.angle_beta   90.00
_cell.angle_gamma   90.00
#
_symmetry.space_group_name_H-M   'P 1'
#
loop_
_entity.id
_entity.type
_entity.pdbx_description
1 polymer ?
#
loop_
_entity_poly.entity_id
_entity_poly.type
_entity_poly.pdbx_seq_one_letter_code
_entity_poly.pdbx_strand_id
1 'polypeptide(L)'
;MTAKSSMLKSSIARSPANKTSVREPPWPGYDRAGLRPGAKGADRLADIAHSKLEELIVTLELPPGSLWSEVMLSERIGIGRTPVREAVQRLAWERLVTIIRRHGIRISEIDVHEQMLVVEMRRELERLVATRAARRATVDERRYISKTADLFMEAGATDDALKFLFQGCDFLL
;
A
#
# COMPACT_ATOMS: atom_id res chain seq x y z
N MET A 1 37.48 17.00 42.77
CA MET A 1 37.38 17.89 41.61
C MET A 1 36.36 17.28 40.63
N THR A 2 35.25 17.89 40.61
CA THR A 2 34.00 17.48 39.94
C THR A 2 34.01 17.95 38.49
N ALA A 3 33.76 17.04 37.53
CA ALA A 3 33.43 17.43 36.15
C ALA A 3 32.05 16.87 35.76
N LYS A 4 31.12 17.81 35.61
CA LYS A 4 29.72 17.59 35.17
C LYS A 4 29.68 17.07 33.73
N SER A 5 29.04 15.93 33.52
CA SER A 5 28.60 15.47 32.24
C SER A 5 27.26 16.14 31.90
N SER A 6 27.27 17.07 30.98
CA SER A 6 26.11 17.85 30.51
C SER A 6 25.40 17.07 29.38
N MET A 7 24.13 16.86 29.60
CA MET A 7 23.11 16.33 28.70
C MET A 7 23.11 16.99 27.30
N LEU A 8 23.21 16.18 26.27
CA LEU A 8 22.68 16.51 24.94
C LEU A 8 21.30 15.88 24.78
N LYS A 9 20.26 16.63 25.09
CA LYS A 9 18.90 16.34 24.61
C LYS A 9 18.80 16.88 23.19
N SER A 10 18.94 16.00 22.21
CA SER A 10 18.59 16.36 20.83
C SER A 10 17.07 16.38 20.69
N SER A 11 16.54 17.60 20.62
CA SER A 11 15.19 17.93 20.22
C SER A 11 14.98 17.50 18.76
N ILE A 12 14.30 16.38 18.53
CA ILE A 12 13.78 16.04 17.21
C ILE A 12 12.56 16.93 16.98
N ALA A 13 12.77 18.05 16.32
CA ALA A 13 11.71 18.92 15.84
C ALA A 13 10.87 18.14 14.81
N ARG A 14 9.62 17.85 15.16
CA ARG A 14 8.63 17.33 14.22
C ARG A 14 8.38 18.41 13.16
N SER A 15 8.81 18.15 11.95
CA SER A 15 8.49 18.97 10.78
C SER A 15 6.96 19.01 10.59
N PRO A 16 6.35 20.17 10.33
CA PRO A 16 4.92 20.25 10.11
C PRO A 16 4.56 19.50 8.82
N ALA A 17 3.62 18.56 8.93
CA ALA A 17 3.07 17.84 7.80
C ALA A 17 2.57 18.83 6.75
N ASN A 18 3.25 18.87 5.62
CA ASN A 18 2.87 19.64 4.45
C ASN A 18 1.57 19.03 3.88
N LYS A 19 0.44 19.70 4.16
CA LYS A 19 -0.86 19.37 3.56
C LYS A 19 -0.86 19.84 2.11
N THR A 20 -0.17 19.12 1.24
CA THR A 20 -0.40 19.26 -0.19
C THR A 20 -1.79 18.73 -0.50
N SER A 21 -2.74 19.63 -0.71
CA SER A 21 -4.07 19.30 -1.21
C SER A 21 -3.93 18.77 -2.65
N VAL A 22 -3.67 17.49 -2.78
CA VAL A 22 -3.84 16.80 -4.07
C VAL A 22 -5.34 16.79 -4.33
N ARG A 23 -5.80 17.48 -5.36
CA ARG A 23 -7.20 17.45 -5.78
C ARG A 23 -7.56 16.02 -6.13
N GLU A 24 -8.75 15.60 -5.70
CA GLU A 24 -9.31 14.29 -6.05
C GLU A 24 -9.33 14.09 -7.57
N PRO A 25 -9.08 12.87 -8.07
CA PRO A 25 -9.15 12.57 -9.48
C PRO A 25 -10.56 12.87 -10.04
N PRO A 26 -10.67 13.31 -11.29
CA PRO A 26 -11.95 13.75 -11.87
C PRO A 26 -12.95 12.61 -12.16
N TRP A 27 -12.59 11.34 -11.94
CA TRP A 27 -13.50 10.21 -12.10
C TRP A 27 -14.18 9.86 -10.77
N PRO A 28 -15.53 9.77 -10.78
CA PRO A 28 -16.29 9.48 -9.57
C PRO A 28 -16.05 8.02 -9.14
N GLY A 29 -15.68 7.81 -7.88
CA GLY A 29 -15.84 6.51 -7.23
C GLY A 29 -14.58 5.83 -6.69
N TYR A 30 -13.40 6.46 -6.73
CA TYR A 30 -12.22 5.93 -6.06
C TYR A 30 -11.90 6.74 -4.79
N ASP A 31 -12.20 6.15 -3.65
CA ASP A 31 -11.75 6.62 -2.35
C ASP A 31 -10.34 6.03 -2.11
N ARG A 32 -9.37 6.87 -1.73
CA ARG A 32 -7.98 6.46 -1.41
C ARG A 32 -7.86 5.37 -0.36
N ALA A 33 -8.93 5.12 0.40
CA ALA A 33 -9.01 4.04 1.36
C ALA A 33 -9.51 2.71 0.75
N GLY A 34 -9.74 2.63 -0.59
CA GLY A 34 -10.32 1.45 -1.23
C GLY A 34 -11.74 1.12 -0.77
N LEU A 35 -12.41 2.07 -0.10
CA LEU A 35 -13.71 1.89 0.50
C LEU A 35 -14.79 1.95 -0.60
N ARG A 36 -15.55 0.88 -0.75
CA ARG A 36 -16.70 0.87 -1.65
C ARG A 36 -17.73 1.92 -1.19
N PRO A 37 -18.19 2.85 -2.06
CA PRO A 37 -19.24 3.78 -1.70
C PRO A 37 -20.49 2.99 -1.27
N GLY A 38 -20.96 3.20 -0.02
CA GLY A 38 -22.16 2.53 0.52
C GLY A 38 -21.91 1.27 1.34
N ALA A 39 -20.67 0.89 1.61
CA ALA A 39 -20.36 -0.23 2.52
C ALA A 39 -20.93 -0.01 3.92
N LYS A 40 -21.62 -1.03 4.46
CA LYS A 40 -22.09 -1.04 5.85
C LYS A 40 -20.88 -1.05 6.79
N GLY A 41 -21.05 -0.62 8.03
CA GLY A 41 -19.93 -0.44 8.99
C GLY A 41 -19.02 -1.67 9.17
N ALA A 42 -19.55 -2.91 9.01
CA ALA A 42 -18.77 -4.14 9.07
C ALA A 42 -17.86 -4.31 7.83
N ASP A 43 -18.39 -4.04 6.62
CA ASP A 43 -17.62 -4.10 5.35
C ASP A 43 -16.48 -3.08 5.39
N ARG A 44 -16.73 -1.90 5.98
CA ARG A 44 -15.73 -0.85 6.14
C ARG A 44 -14.58 -1.27 7.05
N LEU A 45 -14.85 -1.99 8.14
CA LEU A 45 -13.82 -2.53 9.02
C LEU A 45 -13.01 -3.65 8.34
N ALA A 46 -13.63 -4.46 7.51
CA ALA A 46 -12.95 -5.49 6.72
C ALA A 46 -12.03 -4.87 5.66
N ASP A 47 -12.45 -3.77 5.00
CA ASP A 47 -11.61 -3.04 4.05
C ASP A 47 -10.40 -2.40 4.74
N ILE A 48 -10.60 -1.78 5.91
CA ILE A 48 -9.51 -1.23 6.73
C ILE A 48 -8.55 -2.34 7.20
N ALA A 49 -9.09 -3.49 7.61
CA ALA A 49 -8.28 -4.63 8.02
C ALA A 49 -7.46 -5.18 6.86
N HIS A 50 -8.05 -5.29 5.66
CA HIS A 50 -7.37 -5.71 4.44
C HIS A 50 -6.19 -4.79 4.12
N SER A 51 -6.42 -3.48 4.00
CA SER A 51 -5.36 -2.51 3.67
C SER A 51 -4.22 -2.49 4.69
N LYS A 52 -4.53 -2.60 5.99
CA LYS A 52 -3.50 -2.67 7.03
C LYS A 52 -2.68 -3.96 6.97
N LEU A 53 -3.33 -5.10 6.74
CA LEU A 53 -2.61 -6.38 6.61
C LEU A 53 -1.77 -6.41 5.34
N GLU A 54 -2.28 -5.90 4.24
CA GLU A 54 -1.54 -5.74 2.98
C GLU A 54 -0.29 -4.87 3.18
N GLU A 55 -0.43 -3.71 3.85
CA GLU A 55 0.69 -2.84 4.20
C GLU A 55 1.77 -3.59 5.00
N LEU A 56 1.37 -4.34 6.05
CA LEU A 56 2.30 -5.12 6.86
C LEU A 56 3.01 -6.24 6.08
N ILE A 57 2.34 -6.83 5.09
CA ILE A 57 2.94 -7.83 4.19
C ILE A 57 3.94 -7.17 3.24
N VAL A 58 3.56 -6.08 2.59
CA VAL A 58 4.40 -5.36 1.62
C VAL A 58 5.62 -4.74 2.28
N THR A 59 5.49 -4.22 3.49
CA THR A 59 6.61 -3.67 4.28
C THR A 59 7.46 -4.74 4.96
N LEU A 60 7.13 -6.03 4.77
CA LEU A 60 7.81 -7.18 5.39
C LEU A 60 7.73 -7.23 6.92
N GLU A 61 6.84 -6.46 7.54
CA GLU A 61 6.53 -6.59 8.97
C GLU A 61 5.85 -7.92 9.30
N LEU A 62 5.16 -8.51 8.32
CA LEU A 62 4.73 -9.90 8.28
C LEU A 62 5.62 -10.64 7.27
N PRO A 63 6.70 -11.30 7.71
CA PRO A 63 7.69 -11.87 6.78
C PRO A 63 7.10 -12.99 5.92
N PRO A 64 7.55 -13.13 4.65
CA PRO A 64 7.19 -14.25 3.80
C PRO A 64 7.45 -15.60 4.47
N GLY A 65 6.56 -16.58 4.30
CA GLY A 65 6.63 -17.90 4.90
C GLY A 65 6.22 -17.97 6.38
N SER A 66 6.06 -16.83 7.07
CA SER A 66 5.69 -16.81 8.49
C SER A 66 4.25 -17.28 8.73
N LEU A 67 4.00 -17.89 9.90
CA LEU A 67 2.71 -18.42 10.31
C LEU A 67 2.07 -17.52 11.37
N TRP A 68 0.81 -17.16 11.13
CA TRP A 68 0.02 -16.28 11.98
C TRP A 68 -1.35 -16.89 12.29
N SER A 69 -1.97 -16.53 13.40
CA SER A 69 -3.36 -16.83 13.68
C SER A 69 -4.24 -15.60 13.48
N GLU A 70 -5.55 -15.78 13.26
CA GLU A 70 -6.52 -14.68 13.19
C GLU A 70 -6.47 -13.80 14.46
N VAL A 71 -6.16 -14.42 15.61
CA VAL A 71 -6.05 -13.72 16.90
C VAL A 71 -4.85 -12.78 16.88
N MET A 72 -3.67 -13.30 16.52
CA MET A 72 -2.44 -12.50 16.47
C MET A 72 -2.56 -11.35 15.46
N LEU A 73 -3.14 -11.59 14.28
CA LEU A 73 -3.38 -10.54 13.31
C LEU A 73 -4.37 -9.49 13.81
N SER A 74 -5.44 -9.92 14.49
CA SER A 74 -6.44 -9.04 15.13
C SER A 74 -5.81 -8.12 16.18
N GLU A 75 -4.96 -8.66 17.03
CA GLU A 75 -4.21 -7.91 18.04
C GLU A 75 -3.20 -6.94 17.40
N ARG A 76 -2.48 -7.40 16.35
CA ARG A 76 -1.47 -6.60 15.67
C ARG A 76 -2.03 -5.33 15.04
N ILE A 77 -3.22 -5.40 14.42
CA ILE A 77 -3.83 -4.25 13.74
C ILE A 77 -4.90 -3.53 14.57
N GLY A 78 -5.25 -4.06 15.75
CA GLY A 78 -6.26 -3.47 16.64
C GLY A 78 -7.69 -3.53 16.11
N ILE A 79 -8.03 -4.54 15.31
CA ILE A 79 -9.35 -4.74 14.68
C ILE A 79 -9.91 -6.10 15.10
N GLY A 80 -11.24 -6.20 15.28
CA GLY A 80 -11.91 -7.42 15.72
C GLY A 80 -11.70 -8.62 14.77
N ARG A 81 -11.88 -9.84 15.28
CA ARG A 81 -11.62 -11.10 14.53
C ARG A 81 -12.49 -11.26 13.29
N THR A 82 -13.76 -10.86 13.31
CA THR A 82 -14.68 -11.03 12.17
C THR A 82 -14.19 -10.25 10.94
N PRO A 83 -13.93 -8.93 11.00
CA PRO A 83 -13.39 -8.19 9.85
C PRO A 83 -11.99 -8.68 9.45
N VAL A 84 -11.16 -9.14 10.39
CA VAL A 84 -9.84 -9.72 10.06
C VAL A 84 -9.99 -11.03 9.27
N ARG A 85 -10.95 -11.90 9.63
CA ARG A 85 -11.22 -13.13 8.88
C ARG A 85 -11.65 -12.84 7.44
N GLU A 86 -12.52 -11.86 7.24
CA GLU A 86 -12.94 -11.42 5.91
C GLU A 86 -11.77 -10.84 5.10
N ALA A 87 -10.95 -10.01 5.71
CA ALA A 87 -9.74 -9.46 5.11
C ALA A 87 -8.76 -10.58 4.70
N VAL A 88 -8.50 -11.55 5.58
CA VAL A 88 -7.63 -12.70 5.29
C VAL A 88 -8.16 -13.55 4.14
N GLN A 89 -9.48 -13.73 4.02
CA GLN A 89 -10.04 -14.43 2.87
C GLN A 89 -9.78 -13.68 1.55
N ARG A 90 -9.89 -12.36 1.54
CA ARG A 90 -9.56 -11.54 0.37
C ARG A 90 -8.08 -11.64 0.02
N LEU A 91 -7.18 -11.47 0.99
CA LEU A 91 -5.75 -11.64 0.81
C LEU A 91 -5.37 -13.04 0.29
N ALA A 92 -6.14 -14.07 0.66
CA ALA A 92 -5.96 -15.42 0.14
C ALA A 92 -6.36 -15.53 -1.35
N TRP A 93 -7.43 -14.85 -1.78
CA TRP A 93 -7.79 -14.72 -3.19
C TRP A 93 -6.72 -13.98 -4.01
N GLU A 94 -6.08 -12.98 -3.42
CA GLU A 94 -4.98 -12.20 -3.97
C GLU A 94 -3.64 -12.94 -3.92
N ARG A 95 -3.61 -14.17 -3.35
CA ARG A 95 -2.42 -15.00 -3.17
C ARG A 95 -1.35 -14.40 -2.26
N LEU A 96 -1.67 -13.39 -1.48
CA LEU A 96 -0.76 -12.81 -0.49
C LEU A 96 -0.63 -13.67 0.76
N VAL A 97 -1.64 -14.50 1.05
CA VAL A 97 -1.61 -15.45 2.17
C VAL A 97 -2.21 -16.80 1.77
N THR A 98 -1.85 -17.85 2.51
CA THR A 98 -2.43 -19.19 2.38
C THR A 98 -3.06 -19.62 3.70
N ILE A 99 -4.36 -19.94 3.69
CA ILE A 99 -5.07 -20.42 4.87
C ILE A 99 -4.83 -21.93 5.02
N ILE A 100 -4.14 -22.34 6.09
CA ILE A 100 -3.83 -23.72 6.38
C ILE A 100 -4.78 -24.22 7.47
N ARG A 101 -5.64 -25.18 7.14
CA ARG A 101 -6.62 -25.72 8.10
C ARG A 101 -5.93 -26.17 9.38
N ARG A 102 -6.43 -25.74 10.53
CA ARG A 102 -5.92 -26.04 11.88
C ARG A 102 -4.51 -25.52 12.21
N HIS A 103 -3.79 -24.94 11.25
CA HIS A 103 -2.43 -24.45 11.46
C HIS A 103 -2.34 -22.92 11.42
N GLY A 104 -3.31 -22.24 10.79
CA GLY A 104 -3.37 -20.80 10.72
C GLY A 104 -3.20 -20.24 9.31
N ILE A 105 -2.59 -19.08 9.23
CA ILE A 105 -2.42 -18.28 8.02
C ILE A 105 -0.93 -18.17 7.75
N ARG A 106 -0.49 -18.62 6.59
CA ARG A 106 0.89 -18.44 6.14
C ARG A 106 0.97 -17.27 5.19
N ILE A 107 1.90 -16.36 5.41
CA ILE A 107 2.23 -15.31 4.44
C ILE A 107 2.91 -16.01 3.25
N SER A 108 2.48 -15.66 2.02
CA SER A 108 3.02 -16.28 0.81
C SER A 108 4.51 -15.99 0.66
N GLU A 109 5.24 -16.97 0.19
CA GLU A 109 6.64 -16.81 -0.20
C GLU A 109 6.72 -16.06 -1.54
N ILE A 110 7.79 -15.34 -1.76
CA ILE A 110 8.02 -14.61 -3.01
C ILE A 110 8.72 -15.55 -3.99
N ASP A 111 8.00 -15.98 -5.03
CA ASP A 111 8.61 -16.70 -6.14
C ASP A 111 9.19 -15.69 -7.14
N VAL A 112 10.52 -15.56 -7.11
CA VAL A 112 11.25 -14.61 -7.95
C VAL A 112 11.07 -14.93 -9.45
N HIS A 113 10.97 -16.21 -9.81
CA HIS A 113 10.77 -16.60 -11.21
C HIS A 113 9.38 -16.18 -11.71
N GLU A 114 8.33 -16.46 -10.93
CA GLU A 114 6.97 -16.03 -11.27
C GLU A 114 6.88 -14.50 -11.34
N GLN A 115 7.53 -13.79 -10.41
CA GLN A 115 7.58 -12.34 -10.41
C GLN A 115 8.27 -11.76 -11.67
N MET A 116 9.32 -12.38 -12.16
CA MET A 116 9.98 -11.93 -13.38
C MET A 116 9.06 -12.05 -14.60
N LEU A 117 8.29 -13.12 -14.72
CA LEU A 117 7.28 -13.28 -15.78
C LEU A 117 6.18 -12.22 -15.71
N VAL A 118 5.71 -11.91 -14.48
CA VAL A 118 4.72 -10.84 -14.26
C VAL A 118 5.29 -9.48 -14.67
N VAL A 119 6.54 -9.18 -14.33
CA VAL A 119 7.21 -7.92 -14.71
C VAL A 119 7.34 -7.81 -16.23
N GLU A 120 7.67 -8.88 -16.93
CA GLU A 120 7.74 -8.89 -18.41
C GLU A 120 6.37 -8.55 -19.03
N MET A 121 5.31 -9.23 -18.60
CA MET A 121 3.95 -8.96 -19.06
C MET A 121 3.52 -7.52 -18.75
N ARG A 122 3.75 -7.07 -17.53
CA ARG A 122 3.41 -5.73 -17.06
C ARG A 122 4.08 -4.67 -17.94
N ARG A 123 5.37 -4.82 -18.24
CA ARG A 123 6.12 -3.89 -19.09
C ARG A 123 5.46 -3.68 -20.46
N GLU A 124 4.99 -4.76 -21.11
CA GLU A 124 4.31 -4.65 -22.40
C GLU A 124 2.94 -4.02 -22.30
N LEU A 125 2.18 -4.34 -21.25
CA LEU A 125 0.87 -3.73 -21.01
C LEU A 125 1.00 -2.25 -20.68
N GLU A 126 1.91 -1.85 -19.83
CA GLU A 126 2.15 -0.44 -19.46
C GLU A 126 2.57 0.38 -20.68
N ARG A 127 3.45 -0.16 -21.54
CA ARG A 127 3.83 0.48 -22.78
C ARG A 127 2.62 0.71 -23.70
N LEU A 128 1.76 -0.29 -23.83
CA LEU A 128 0.53 -0.18 -24.61
C LEU A 128 -0.43 0.88 -24.02
N VAL A 129 -0.66 0.84 -22.73
CA VAL A 129 -1.53 1.78 -22.00
C VAL A 129 -1.01 3.20 -22.14
N ALA A 130 0.27 3.44 -21.84
CA ALA A 130 0.90 4.76 -21.96
C ALA A 130 0.80 5.31 -23.38
N THR A 131 1.06 4.47 -24.41
CA THR A 131 0.92 4.89 -25.81
C THR A 131 -0.50 5.28 -26.16
N ARG A 132 -1.48 4.53 -25.67
CA ARG A 132 -2.91 4.81 -25.91
C ARG A 132 -3.37 6.05 -25.16
N ALA A 133 -2.96 6.21 -23.92
CA ALA A 133 -3.25 7.39 -23.11
C ALA A 133 -2.66 8.65 -23.75
N ALA A 134 -1.41 8.65 -24.14
CA ALA A 134 -0.76 9.80 -24.79
C ALA A 134 -1.49 10.27 -26.06
N ARG A 135 -2.09 9.34 -26.82
CA ARG A 135 -2.84 9.67 -28.05
C ARG A 135 -4.26 10.16 -27.80
N ARG A 136 -4.91 9.75 -26.71
CA ARG A 136 -6.34 9.98 -26.45
C ARG A 136 -6.60 10.98 -25.33
N ALA A 137 -5.64 11.20 -24.45
CA ALA A 137 -5.80 12.09 -23.31
C ALA A 137 -6.08 13.53 -23.74
N THR A 138 -7.03 14.15 -23.08
CA THR A 138 -7.30 15.59 -23.17
C THR A 138 -6.14 16.40 -22.58
N VAL A 139 -6.18 17.71 -22.78
CA VAL A 139 -5.14 18.61 -22.26
C VAL A 139 -5.07 18.56 -20.72
N ASP A 140 -6.20 18.45 -20.05
CA ASP A 140 -6.27 18.43 -18.59
C ASP A 140 -5.80 17.08 -18.02
N GLU A 141 -6.15 15.96 -18.66
CA GLU A 141 -5.65 14.64 -18.30
C GLU A 141 -4.13 14.53 -18.49
N ARG A 142 -3.57 15.06 -19.57
CA ARG A 142 -2.11 15.12 -19.78
C ARG A 142 -1.40 15.92 -18.69
N ARG A 143 -1.98 17.06 -18.30
CA ARG A 143 -1.44 17.88 -17.22
C ARG A 143 -1.48 17.13 -15.88
N TYR A 144 -2.55 16.37 -15.61
CA TYR A 144 -2.66 15.55 -14.43
C TYR A 144 -1.60 14.43 -14.42
N ILE A 145 -1.49 13.67 -15.52
CA ILE A 145 -0.48 12.60 -15.68
C ILE A 145 0.94 13.15 -15.49
N SER A 146 1.27 14.28 -16.12
CA SER A 146 2.58 14.91 -15.98
C SER A 146 2.88 15.26 -14.53
N LYS A 147 1.92 15.90 -13.84
CA LYS A 147 2.08 16.25 -12.42
C LYS A 147 2.26 15.02 -11.51
N THR A 148 1.54 13.94 -11.78
CA THR A 148 1.66 12.69 -11.03
C THR A 148 3.03 12.03 -11.27
N ALA A 149 3.52 12.07 -12.51
CA ALA A 149 4.85 11.58 -12.85
C ALA A 149 5.96 12.38 -12.14
N ASP A 150 5.84 13.72 -12.08
CA ASP A 150 6.78 14.57 -11.35
C ASP A 150 6.83 14.21 -9.86
N LEU A 151 5.66 14.01 -9.22
CA LEU A 151 5.57 13.59 -7.81
C LEU A 151 6.20 12.21 -7.57
N PHE A 152 6.02 11.29 -8.52
CA PHE A 152 6.61 9.95 -8.45
C PHE A 152 8.15 10.02 -8.55
N MET A 153 8.67 10.81 -9.47
CA MET A 153 10.12 11.03 -9.60
C MET A 153 10.73 11.67 -8.36
N GLU A 154 10.03 12.63 -7.76
CA GLU A 154 10.46 13.28 -6.52
C GLU A 154 10.48 12.29 -5.34
N ALA A 155 9.48 11.40 -5.23
CA ALA A 155 9.44 10.36 -4.21
C ALA A 155 10.59 9.36 -4.35
N GLY A 156 10.91 8.95 -5.58
CA GLY A 156 12.05 8.07 -5.86
C GLY A 156 13.41 8.70 -5.51
N ALA A 157 13.52 10.02 -5.67
CA ALA A 157 14.74 10.76 -5.33
C ALA A 157 14.95 10.93 -3.80
N THR A 158 13.88 10.84 -3.00
CA THR A 158 13.94 10.99 -1.53
C THR A 158 14.17 9.70 -0.77
N ASP A 159 14.32 8.56 -1.46
CA ASP A 159 14.47 7.21 -0.88
C ASP A 159 13.34 6.81 0.09
N ASP A 160 12.17 7.42 -0.07
CA ASP A 160 10.97 7.09 0.69
C ASP A 160 10.22 5.95 -0.02
N ALA A 161 10.60 4.71 0.32
CA ALA A 161 10.07 3.50 -0.32
C ALA A 161 8.54 3.38 -0.21
N LEU A 162 7.95 3.78 0.92
CA LEU A 162 6.50 3.75 1.11
C LEU A 162 5.81 4.77 0.20
N LYS A 163 6.31 6.00 0.17
CA LYS A 163 5.78 7.05 -0.70
C LYS A 163 5.92 6.68 -2.17
N PHE A 164 7.03 6.07 -2.56
CA PHE A 164 7.26 5.56 -3.91
C PHE A 164 6.26 4.46 -4.29
N LEU A 165 6.00 3.49 -3.40
CA LEU A 165 5.04 2.41 -3.62
C LEU A 165 3.60 2.93 -3.76
N PHE A 166 3.16 3.80 -2.84
CA PHE A 166 1.81 4.36 -2.89
C PHE A 166 1.58 5.27 -4.10
N GLN A 167 2.54 6.09 -4.49
CA GLN A 167 2.43 6.92 -5.68
C GLN A 167 2.55 6.12 -6.97
N GLY A 168 3.31 5.02 -6.97
CA GLY A 168 3.37 4.08 -8.09
C GLY A 168 2.02 3.42 -8.36
N CYS A 169 1.27 3.05 -7.33
CA CYS A 169 -0.09 2.53 -7.48
C CYS A 169 -1.04 3.58 -8.08
N ASP A 170 -0.97 4.84 -7.63
CA ASP A 170 -1.79 5.93 -8.17
C ASP A 170 -1.45 6.27 -9.64
N PHE A 171 -0.24 5.97 -10.11
CA PHE A 171 0.17 6.20 -11.49
C PHE A 171 -0.30 5.11 -12.46
N LEU A 172 -0.54 3.90 -11.95
CA LEU A 172 -0.90 2.73 -12.76
C LEU A 172 -2.41 2.47 -12.86
N LEU A 173 -3.24 3.15 -12.08
CA LEU A 173 -4.71 3.11 -12.10
C LEU A 173 -5.27 4.32 -12.80
#